data_c2027fcee7f57fc5ce2de0793acb0620
#
_entry.id   c2027fcee7f57fc5ce2de0793acb0620
#
_cell.length_a   1.000
_cell.length_b   1.000
_cell.length_c   1.000
_cell.angle_alpha   90.00
_cell.angle_beta   90.00
_cell.angle_gamma   90.00
#
_symmetry.space_group_name_H-M   'P 1'
#
loop_
_entity.id
_entity.type
_entity.pdbx_description
1 polymer ?
#
loop_
_entity_poly.entity_id
_entity_poly.type
_entity_poly.pdbx_seq_one_letter_code
_entity_poly.pdbx_strand_id
1 'polypeptide(L)'
;MAAVLRALRGATTLEEDTAEQVSDRVQALVSSMLERNGIGHDDLVSVLFTATDDVSSMFPATAARALGLGDVPLICARELGVVGAMPRCVRVLMHFYTERTREALHHVYLEGARGLRDDLPE
;
A
#
# COMPACT_ATOMS: atom_id res chain seq x y z
N MET A 1 -23.53 5.92 -12.15
CA MET A 1 -22.92 7.06 -11.47
C MET A 1 -21.53 7.29 -12.03
N ALA A 2 -21.10 8.54 -12.09
CA ALA A 2 -19.75 8.84 -12.57
C ALA A 2 -18.71 8.45 -11.54
N ALA A 3 -17.55 8.00 -12.02
CA ALA A 3 -16.42 7.72 -11.16
C ALA A 3 -15.82 9.02 -10.64
N VAL A 4 -15.36 8.99 -9.40
CA VAL A 4 -14.66 10.09 -8.76
C VAL A 4 -13.29 9.64 -8.30
N LEU A 5 -12.37 10.57 -8.14
CA LEU A 5 -11.03 10.29 -7.63
C LEU A 5 -11.08 10.08 -6.12
N ARG A 6 -10.53 8.98 -5.67
CA ARG A 6 -10.42 8.62 -4.26
C ARG A 6 -9.01 8.17 -3.92
N ALA A 7 -8.71 8.12 -2.65
CA ALA A 7 -7.46 7.60 -2.14
C ALA A 7 -7.70 6.48 -1.13
N LEU A 8 -6.81 5.52 -1.10
CA LEU A 8 -6.89 4.36 -0.21
C LEU A 8 -5.55 4.18 0.47
N ARG A 9 -5.58 3.88 1.76
CA ARG A 9 -4.38 3.60 2.55
C ARG A 9 -4.20 2.12 2.79
N GLY A 10 -2.95 1.71 2.85
CA GLY A 10 -2.59 0.37 3.25
C GLY A 10 -1.25 0.36 3.97
N ALA A 11 -1.00 -0.67 4.74
CA ALA A 11 0.29 -0.87 5.40
C ALA A 11 0.52 -2.35 5.69
N THR A 12 1.78 -2.72 5.71
CA THR A 12 2.21 -4.06 6.12
C THR A 12 3.57 -3.94 6.80
N THR A 13 3.99 -5.01 7.46
CA THR A 13 5.31 -5.07 8.08
C THR A 13 6.07 -6.29 7.59
N LEU A 14 7.40 -6.25 7.72
CA LEU A 14 8.27 -7.38 7.45
C LEU A 14 8.76 -7.98 8.77
N GLU A 15 8.99 -9.28 8.80
CA GLU A 15 9.69 -9.92 9.90
C GLU A 15 11.19 -9.71 9.77
N GLU A 16 11.69 -9.76 8.54
CA GLU A 16 13.08 -9.52 8.20
C GLU A 16 13.15 -8.64 6.96
N ASP A 17 14.18 -7.80 6.90
CA ASP A 17 14.44 -6.98 5.71
C ASP A 17 15.16 -7.83 4.66
N THR A 18 14.40 -8.57 3.87
CA THR A 18 14.90 -9.33 2.72
C THR A 18 14.12 -8.96 1.47
N ALA A 19 14.76 -9.06 0.33
CA ALA A 19 14.09 -8.79 -0.95
C ALA A 19 12.86 -9.69 -1.13
N GLU A 20 12.96 -10.96 -0.72
CA GLU A 20 11.85 -11.90 -0.81
C GLU A 20 10.66 -11.44 0.03
N GLN A 21 10.88 -11.01 1.27
CA GLN A 21 9.79 -10.54 2.11
C GLN A 21 9.19 -9.23 1.62
N VAL A 22 10.01 -8.28 1.16
CA VAL A 22 9.46 -7.06 0.57
C VAL A 22 8.57 -7.41 -0.61
N SER A 23 9.05 -8.27 -1.50
CA SER A 23 8.26 -8.70 -2.65
C SER A 23 6.94 -9.34 -2.24
N ASP A 24 6.98 -10.34 -1.37
CA ASP A 24 5.78 -11.09 -0.96
C ASP A 24 4.78 -10.22 -0.20
N ARG A 25 5.26 -9.44 0.78
CA ARG A 25 4.40 -8.64 1.64
C ARG A 25 3.78 -7.45 0.90
N VAL A 26 4.55 -6.77 0.06
CA VAL A 26 4.04 -5.65 -0.73
C VAL A 26 3.05 -6.13 -1.78
N GLN A 27 3.33 -7.24 -2.45
CA GLN A 27 2.39 -7.80 -3.42
C GLN A 27 1.09 -8.22 -2.76
N ALA A 28 1.15 -8.86 -1.60
CA ALA A 28 -0.04 -9.24 -0.85
C ALA A 28 -0.86 -8.01 -0.46
N LEU A 29 -0.20 -6.94 0.00
CA LEU A 29 -0.87 -5.70 0.38
C LEU A 29 -1.56 -5.04 -0.81
N VAL A 30 -0.83 -4.84 -1.90
CA VAL A 30 -1.37 -4.16 -3.09
C VAL A 30 -2.51 -4.98 -3.69
N SER A 31 -2.34 -6.29 -3.83
CA SER A 31 -3.41 -7.17 -4.33
C SER A 31 -4.66 -7.09 -3.47
N SER A 32 -4.51 -7.12 -2.15
CA SER A 32 -5.64 -7.01 -1.23
C SER A 32 -6.36 -5.66 -1.35
N MET A 33 -5.60 -4.57 -1.50
CA MET A 33 -6.17 -3.24 -1.69
C MET A 33 -7.02 -3.20 -2.97
N LEU A 34 -6.50 -3.74 -4.06
CA LEU A 34 -7.22 -3.76 -5.35
C LEU A 34 -8.46 -4.65 -5.28
N GLU A 35 -8.32 -5.87 -4.80
CA GLU A 35 -9.41 -6.85 -4.78
C GLU A 35 -10.55 -6.44 -3.85
N ARG A 36 -10.23 -6.02 -2.64
CA ARG A 36 -11.24 -5.66 -1.64
C ARG A 36 -12.03 -4.42 -2.02
N ASN A 37 -11.49 -3.59 -2.89
CA ASN A 37 -12.11 -2.33 -3.26
C ASN A 37 -12.58 -2.29 -4.72
N GLY A 38 -12.46 -3.41 -5.43
CA GLY A 38 -12.92 -3.50 -6.81
C GLY A 38 -12.20 -2.55 -7.75
N ILE A 39 -10.89 -2.33 -7.52
CA ILE A 39 -10.08 -1.41 -8.32
C ILE A 39 -9.43 -2.17 -9.46
N GLY A 40 -9.76 -1.80 -10.69
CA GLY A 40 -9.10 -2.34 -11.86
C GLY A 40 -7.82 -1.58 -12.18
N HIS A 41 -6.93 -2.20 -12.95
CA HIS A 41 -5.67 -1.59 -13.34
C HIS A 41 -5.86 -0.23 -14.01
N ASP A 42 -6.84 -0.11 -14.90
CA ASP A 42 -7.10 1.12 -15.63
C ASP A 42 -7.67 2.25 -14.74
N ASP A 43 -8.15 1.92 -13.55
CA ASP A 43 -8.65 2.92 -12.61
C ASP A 43 -7.53 3.60 -11.83
N LEU A 44 -6.33 3.01 -11.80
CA LEU A 44 -5.22 3.54 -11.02
C LEU A 44 -4.65 4.81 -11.62
N VAL A 45 -4.42 5.80 -10.77
CA VAL A 45 -3.82 7.07 -11.14
C VAL A 45 -2.36 7.12 -10.69
N SER A 46 -2.09 6.80 -9.45
CA SER A 46 -0.74 6.80 -8.89
C SER A 46 -0.71 5.99 -7.59
N VAL A 47 0.48 5.51 -7.24
CA VAL A 47 0.70 4.81 -5.98
C VAL A 47 1.98 5.33 -5.34
N LEU A 48 1.87 5.78 -4.11
CA LEU A 48 3.00 6.22 -3.30
C LEU A 48 3.28 5.15 -2.24
N PHE A 49 4.54 4.72 -2.17
CA PHE A 49 5.02 3.83 -1.12
C PHE A 49 5.89 4.60 -0.16
N THR A 50 5.75 4.34 1.13
CA THR A 50 6.73 4.79 2.13
C THR A 50 7.26 3.57 2.87
N ALA A 51 8.49 3.66 3.33
CA ALA A 51 9.09 2.59 4.11
C ALA A 51 9.97 3.18 5.21
N THR A 52 9.99 2.51 6.35
CA THR A 52 10.88 2.86 7.44
C THR A 52 12.34 2.59 7.05
N ASP A 53 13.28 3.25 7.72
CA ASP A 53 14.70 3.20 7.35
C ASP A 53 15.31 1.80 7.41
N ASP A 54 14.71 0.92 8.18
CA ASP A 54 15.15 -0.46 8.32
C ASP A 54 14.67 -1.39 7.17
N VAL A 55 14.01 -0.83 6.16
CA VAL A 55 13.66 -1.55 4.92
C VAL A 55 14.60 -1.05 3.82
N SER A 56 15.59 -1.86 3.47
CA SER A 56 16.64 -1.46 2.52
C SER A 56 16.97 -2.52 1.47
N SER A 57 16.32 -3.68 1.51
CA SER A 57 16.66 -4.79 0.62
C SER A 57 16.05 -4.68 -0.78
N MET A 58 14.96 -3.94 -0.92
CA MET A 58 14.28 -3.77 -2.20
C MET A 58 13.37 -2.55 -2.15
N PHE A 59 13.21 -1.87 -3.28
CA PHE A 59 12.16 -0.85 -3.40
C PHE A 59 10.78 -1.49 -3.40
N PRO A 60 9.85 -1.05 -2.55
CA PRO A 60 8.46 -1.53 -2.63
C PRO A 60 7.84 -1.38 -4.02
N ALA A 61 8.16 -0.31 -4.74
CA ALA A 61 7.66 -0.12 -6.10
C ALA A 61 8.10 -1.23 -7.05
N THR A 62 9.27 -1.83 -6.84
CA THR A 62 9.73 -2.97 -7.64
C THR A 62 8.78 -4.15 -7.50
N ALA A 63 8.32 -4.43 -6.29
CA ALA A 63 7.34 -5.49 -6.06
C ALA A 63 6.01 -5.21 -6.77
N ALA A 64 5.56 -3.96 -6.76
CA ALA A 64 4.33 -3.57 -7.44
C ALA A 64 4.46 -3.68 -8.97
N ARG A 65 5.60 -3.33 -9.52
CA ARG A 65 5.85 -3.50 -10.96
C ARG A 65 5.72 -4.96 -11.37
N ALA A 66 6.19 -5.86 -10.54
CA ALA A 66 6.08 -7.31 -10.80
C ALA A 66 4.63 -7.81 -10.82
N LEU A 67 3.70 -7.06 -10.23
CA LEU A 67 2.26 -7.35 -10.31
C LEU A 67 1.61 -6.80 -11.59
N GLY A 68 2.37 -6.18 -12.47
CA GLY A 68 1.84 -5.59 -13.69
C GLY A 68 1.50 -4.11 -13.59
N LEU A 69 1.95 -3.43 -12.53
CA LEU A 69 1.68 -1.99 -12.34
C LEU A 69 2.78 -1.09 -12.89
N GLY A 70 3.62 -1.60 -13.80
CA GLY A 70 4.77 -0.84 -14.30
C GLY A 70 4.42 0.39 -15.12
N ASP A 71 3.22 0.49 -15.64
CA ASP A 71 2.73 1.64 -16.40
C ASP A 71 2.00 2.66 -15.51
N VAL A 72 1.81 2.36 -14.23
CA VAL A 72 1.21 3.29 -13.27
C VAL A 72 2.33 4.12 -12.64
N PRO A 73 2.15 5.45 -12.49
CA PRO A 73 3.13 6.25 -11.77
C PRO A 73 3.31 5.77 -10.32
N LEU A 74 4.52 5.33 -10.00
CA LEU A 74 4.89 4.81 -8.69
C LEU A 74 6.07 5.60 -8.16
N ILE A 75 6.09 5.86 -6.86
CA ILE A 75 7.23 6.50 -6.19
C ILE A 75 7.38 5.93 -4.79
N CYS A 76 8.62 5.86 -4.33
CA CYS A 76 8.95 5.48 -2.96
C CYS A 76 9.51 6.68 -2.22
N ALA A 77 9.15 6.82 -0.94
CA ALA A 77 9.66 7.84 -0.05
C ALA A 77 9.99 7.23 1.31
N ARG A 78 10.75 7.95 2.12
CA ARG A 78 11.08 7.52 3.48
C ARG A 78 9.98 7.91 4.43
N GLU A 79 9.69 7.03 5.38
CA GLU A 79 8.79 7.31 6.48
C GLU A 79 9.48 8.20 7.52
N LEU A 80 8.71 8.99 8.24
CA LEU A 80 9.26 9.80 9.32
C LEU A 80 9.85 8.91 10.41
N GLY A 81 11.06 9.23 10.85
CA GLY A 81 11.79 8.46 11.87
C GLY A 81 11.38 8.84 13.28
N VAL A 82 10.10 8.69 13.62
CA VAL A 82 9.59 9.02 14.95
C VAL A 82 9.94 7.91 15.93
N VAL A 83 10.41 8.30 17.12
CA VAL A 83 10.75 7.34 18.18
C VAL A 83 9.51 6.54 18.56
N GLY A 84 9.64 5.22 18.60
CA GLY A 84 8.54 4.33 18.93
C GLY A 84 7.66 3.96 17.75
N ALA A 85 7.95 4.47 16.57
CA ALA A 85 7.22 4.08 15.36
C ALA A 85 7.42 2.60 15.05
N MET A 86 6.42 2.02 14.39
CA MET A 86 6.43 0.61 14.01
C MET A 86 7.62 0.29 13.10
N PRO A 87 8.46 -0.71 13.46
CA PRO A 87 9.62 -1.06 12.65
C PRO A 87 9.23 -1.85 11.40
N ARG A 88 10.11 -1.84 10.42
CA ARG A 88 10.00 -2.60 9.16
C ARG A 88 8.62 -2.48 8.56
N CYS A 89 8.14 -1.24 8.43
CA CYS A 89 6.79 -0.93 7.97
C CYS A 89 6.84 -0.35 6.57
N VAL A 90 5.97 -0.85 5.70
CA VAL A 90 5.73 -0.29 4.36
C VAL A 90 4.30 0.19 4.31
N ARG A 91 4.10 1.44 3.90
CA ARG A 91 2.78 2.03 3.73
C ARG A 91 2.52 2.35 2.27
N VAL A 92 1.25 2.36 1.91
CA VAL A 92 0.80 2.66 0.55
C VAL A 92 -0.29 3.72 0.60
N LEU A 93 -0.18 4.72 -0.26
CA LEU A 93 -1.27 5.63 -0.57
C LEU A 93 -1.58 5.49 -2.06
N MET A 94 -2.77 5.01 -2.37
CA MET A 94 -3.18 4.68 -3.73
C MET A 94 -4.28 5.64 -4.16
N HIS A 95 -4.11 6.25 -5.34
CA HIS A 95 -5.11 7.13 -5.94
C HIS A 95 -5.74 6.43 -7.14
N PHE A 96 -7.05 6.49 -7.24
CA PHE A 96 -7.79 5.76 -8.28
C PHE A 96 -9.16 6.38 -8.50
N TYR A 97 -9.77 6.06 -9.63
CA TYR A 97 -11.15 6.42 -9.90
C TYR A 97 -12.07 5.28 -9.52
N THR A 98 -13.21 5.60 -8.90
CA THR A 98 -14.19 4.62 -8.46
C THR A 98 -15.57 5.25 -8.38
N GLU A 99 -16.60 4.45 -8.53
CA GLU A 99 -17.97 4.90 -8.27
C GLU A 99 -18.36 4.72 -6.80
N ARG A 100 -17.52 4.06 -6.00
CA ARG A 100 -17.80 3.82 -4.57
C ARG A 100 -17.66 5.10 -3.75
N THR A 101 -18.49 5.20 -2.70
CA THR A 101 -18.32 6.25 -1.68
C THR A 101 -17.13 5.94 -0.80
N ARG A 102 -16.68 6.93 -0.01
CA ARG A 102 -15.59 6.70 0.95
C ARG A 102 -15.93 5.59 1.94
N GLU A 103 -17.17 5.56 2.39
CA GLU A 103 -17.64 4.57 3.37
C GLU A 103 -17.63 3.15 2.82
N ALA A 104 -17.69 3.00 1.50
CA ALA A 104 -17.66 1.70 0.84
C ALA A 104 -16.24 1.22 0.52
N LEU A 105 -15.21 2.02 0.83
CA LEU A 105 -13.81 1.66 0.62
C LEU A 105 -13.21 1.10 1.90
N HIS A 106 -12.35 0.11 1.74
CA HIS A 106 -11.71 -0.58 2.86
C HIS A 106 -10.21 -0.39 2.80
N HIS A 107 -9.66 0.39 3.74
CA HIS A 107 -8.22 0.47 3.94
C HIS A 107 -7.72 -0.89 4.40
N VAL A 108 -6.48 -1.24 4.04
CA VAL A 108 -5.96 -2.58 4.28
C VAL A 108 -4.70 -2.51 5.14
N TYR A 109 -4.74 -3.16 6.28
CA TYR A 109 -3.60 -3.24 7.21
C TYR A 109 -3.31 -4.71 7.48
N LEU A 110 -2.13 -5.18 7.09
CA LEU A 110 -1.74 -6.58 7.16
C LEU A 110 -0.58 -6.76 8.15
N GLU A 111 -0.39 -8.00 8.58
CA GLU A 111 0.70 -8.41 9.47
C GLU A 111 0.74 -7.53 10.72
N GLY A 112 1.92 -7.05 11.10
CA GLY A 112 2.08 -6.20 12.27
C GLY A 112 1.43 -4.81 12.16
N ALA A 113 0.99 -4.40 10.97
CA ALA A 113 0.34 -3.12 10.76
C ALA A 113 -1.15 -3.13 11.13
N ARG A 114 -1.72 -4.25 11.48
CA ARG A 114 -3.14 -4.38 11.79
C ARG A 114 -3.52 -3.46 12.94
N GLY A 115 -3.44 -2.90 13.63
CA GLY A 115 -3.84 -1.95 14.66
C GLY A 115 -3.36 -0.53 14.41
N LEU A 116 -2.69 -0.28 13.29
CA LEU A 116 -2.08 1.00 13.03
C LEU A 116 -3.09 2.15 12.95
N ARG A 117 -4.27 1.88 12.43
CA ARG A 117 -5.37 2.84 12.33
C ARG A 117 -6.68 2.18 12.76
N ASP A 118 -6.80 1.93 14.07
CA ASP A 118 -7.99 1.29 14.65
C ASP A 118 -9.26 2.08 14.42
N ASP A 119 -9.15 3.38 14.16
CA ASP A 119 -10.28 4.27 13.91
C ASP A 119 -10.84 4.17 12.49
N LEU A 120 -10.21 3.38 11.60
CA LEU A 120 -10.63 3.25 10.21
C LEU A 120 -11.20 1.86 9.94
N PRO A 121 -12.26 1.76 9.11
CA PRO A 121 -12.78 0.45 8.70
C PRO A 121 -11.77 -0.27 7.81
N GLU A 122 -11.72 -1.57 7.97
CA GLU A 122 -10.92 -2.44 7.11
C GLU A 122 -11.68 -2.86 5.85
#